data_176a6d1f9c3c9ed026d1b378bc473f69
#
_entry.id   176a6d1f9c3c9ed026d1b378bc473f69
#
_cell.length_a   1.000
_cell.length_b   1.000
_cell.length_c   1.000
_cell.angle_alpha   90.00
_cell.angle_beta   90.00
_cell.angle_gamma   90.00
#
_symmetry.space_group_name_H-M   'P 1'
#
loop_
_entity.id
_entity.type
_entity.pdbx_description
1 polymer ?
#
loop_
_entity_poly.entity_id
_entity_poly.type
_entity_poly.pdbx_seq_one_letter_code
_entity_poly.pdbx_strand_id
1 'polypeptide(L)'
;LLQSSGLEFPLKAHGTHAALEGVGGTRNCDWWFADQAVFLDSAGRYTTQDSDAIADAGAWHGFLDLLRRHRRQPLNGVIVTVSVAELLELDGDAGLSHARAVRHRLNELVEKLRARVPVYLIVTKCDLVSGFAEFFADLDAAGRAQVWGVSFPQAQAAGDTDPLTRFPTELERLLERIDQRVLERLHRARDARERAAVLSFPQQLRLLQPALMDVVQTAFGR
;
A
#
# COMPACT_ATOMS: atom_id res chain seq x y z
N LEU A 1 -0.53 -6.21 -8.06
CA LEU A 1 0.44 -6.14 -6.99
C LEU A 1 1.00 -7.54 -6.67
N LEU A 2 0.19 -8.49 -6.17
CA LEU A 2 0.64 -9.82 -5.76
C LEU A 2 1.29 -10.61 -6.89
N GLN A 3 0.72 -10.60 -8.10
CA GLN A 3 1.27 -11.29 -9.27
C GLN A 3 2.67 -10.80 -9.68
N SER A 4 3.00 -9.55 -9.38
CA SER A 4 4.28 -8.92 -9.72
C SER A 4 5.22 -8.78 -8.50
N SER A 5 4.89 -9.41 -7.37
CA SER A 5 5.63 -9.29 -6.11
C SER A 5 6.94 -10.08 -6.06
N GLY A 6 7.16 -10.99 -7.02
CA GLY A 6 8.27 -11.94 -6.98
C GLY A 6 8.06 -13.12 -6.01
N LEU A 7 6.91 -13.19 -5.35
CA LEU A 7 6.56 -14.34 -4.51
C LEU A 7 6.27 -15.58 -5.36
N GLU A 8 6.65 -16.74 -4.85
CA GLU A 8 6.31 -18.02 -5.47
C GLU A 8 4.94 -18.48 -5.01
N PHE A 9 4.08 -18.78 -5.99
CA PHE A 9 2.72 -19.29 -5.76
C PHE A 9 2.64 -20.73 -6.23
N PRO A 10 2.71 -21.73 -5.34
CA PRO A 10 2.79 -23.13 -5.73
C PRO A 10 1.58 -23.64 -6.52
N LEU A 11 0.41 -23.01 -6.38
CA LEU A 11 -0.80 -23.38 -7.12
C LEU A 11 -0.82 -22.91 -8.59
N LYS A 12 0.22 -22.18 -9.06
CA LYS A 12 0.39 -21.82 -10.49
C LYS A 12 0.64 -23.00 -11.42
N ALA A 13 0.97 -24.18 -10.92
CA ALA A 13 1.47 -25.31 -11.71
C ALA A 13 0.47 -25.91 -12.73
N HIS A 14 -0.78 -25.49 -12.77
CA HIS A 14 -1.81 -26.10 -13.64
C HIS A 14 -2.59 -25.10 -14.49
N GLY A 15 -2.02 -23.93 -14.81
CA GLY A 15 -2.65 -22.98 -15.75
C GLY A 15 -3.88 -22.24 -15.20
N THR A 16 -4.23 -22.44 -13.94
CA THR A 16 -5.23 -21.70 -13.20
C THR A 16 -4.57 -20.59 -12.38
N HIS A 17 -5.24 -19.45 -12.25
CA HIS A 17 -4.77 -18.33 -11.47
C HIS A 17 -4.35 -18.75 -10.06
N ALA A 18 -3.30 -18.11 -9.51
CA ALA A 18 -2.77 -18.41 -8.17
C ALA A 18 -3.75 -18.10 -7.03
N ALA A 19 -4.90 -17.50 -7.34
CA ALA A 19 -6.01 -17.25 -6.44
C ALA A 19 -7.13 -18.27 -6.67
N LEU A 20 -7.82 -18.64 -5.62
CA LEU A 20 -9.14 -19.26 -5.74
C LEU A 20 -10.14 -18.14 -6.09
N GLU A 21 -10.24 -17.84 -7.39
CA GLU A 21 -11.13 -16.78 -7.89
C GLU A 21 -12.57 -17.25 -7.90
N GLY A 22 -13.46 -16.40 -7.37
CA GLY A 22 -14.86 -16.42 -7.76
C GLY A 22 -15.00 -15.94 -9.23
N VAL A 23 -15.79 -16.60 -10.05
CA VAL A 23 -16.04 -16.19 -11.43
C VAL A 23 -16.56 -14.75 -11.47
N GLY A 24 -15.76 -13.81 -12.03
CA GLY A 24 -16.16 -12.40 -12.19
C GLY A 24 -15.38 -11.36 -11.35
N GLY A 25 -14.15 -11.65 -10.91
CA GLY A 25 -13.32 -10.78 -10.05
C GLY A 25 -13.56 -11.04 -8.57
N THR A 26 -12.77 -10.35 -7.71
CA THR A 26 -12.90 -10.52 -6.24
C THR A 26 -14.28 -10.05 -5.78
N ARG A 27 -15.20 -10.99 -5.60
CA ARG A 27 -16.56 -10.67 -5.13
C ARG A 27 -16.60 -10.41 -3.63
N ASN A 28 -15.87 -11.21 -2.83
CA ASN A 28 -15.82 -11.09 -1.37
C ASN A 28 -14.39 -11.06 -0.87
N CYS A 29 -13.63 -12.15 -1.07
CA CYS A 29 -12.25 -12.28 -0.67
C CYS A 29 -11.60 -13.38 -1.50
N ASP A 30 -10.47 -13.05 -2.14
CA ASP A 30 -9.65 -14.02 -2.84
C ASP A 30 -8.48 -14.46 -1.96
N TRP A 31 -8.17 -15.75 -2.01
CA TRP A 31 -7.10 -16.34 -1.23
C TRP A 31 -5.90 -16.61 -2.13
N TRP A 32 -4.76 -16.00 -1.78
CA TRP A 32 -3.50 -16.16 -2.49
C TRP A 32 -2.52 -16.92 -1.61
N PHE A 33 -2.18 -18.13 -2.03
CA PHE A 33 -1.27 -19.01 -1.30
C PHE A 33 0.13 -18.87 -1.87
N ALA A 34 1.03 -18.24 -1.14
CA ALA A 34 2.45 -18.19 -1.43
C ALA A 34 3.23 -19.07 -0.44
N ASP A 35 4.45 -19.43 -0.78
CA ASP A 35 5.29 -20.27 0.10
C ASP A 35 5.52 -19.65 1.48
N GLN A 36 5.59 -18.32 1.55
CA GLN A 36 5.91 -17.58 2.77
C GLN A 36 4.70 -17.00 3.49
N ALA A 37 3.55 -16.87 2.81
CA ALA A 37 2.36 -16.22 3.36
C ALA A 37 1.08 -16.62 2.64
N VAL A 38 -0.05 -16.46 3.34
CA VAL A 38 -1.38 -16.48 2.73
C VAL A 38 -1.92 -15.07 2.76
N PHE A 39 -2.24 -14.53 1.57
CA PHE A 39 -2.86 -13.23 1.45
C PHE A 39 -4.37 -13.38 1.27
N LEU A 40 -5.11 -12.53 1.94
CA LEU A 40 -6.55 -12.39 1.84
C LEU A 40 -6.82 -11.06 1.13
N ASP A 41 -7.14 -11.14 -0.16
CA ASP A 41 -7.44 -9.97 -0.98
C ASP A 41 -8.93 -9.67 -0.91
N SER A 42 -9.27 -8.62 -0.18
CA SER A 42 -10.66 -8.20 0.02
C SER A 42 -11.16 -7.37 -1.17
N ALA A 43 -12.43 -7.54 -1.52
CA ALA A 43 -13.03 -6.76 -2.61
C ALA A 43 -12.97 -5.26 -2.33
N GLY A 44 -12.59 -4.47 -3.35
CA GLY A 44 -12.51 -3.01 -3.28
C GLY A 44 -13.80 -2.34 -2.81
N ARG A 45 -14.98 -2.94 -3.11
CA ARG A 45 -16.28 -2.44 -2.66
C ARG A 45 -16.41 -2.29 -1.13
N TYR A 46 -15.62 -3.02 -0.34
CA TYR A 46 -15.61 -2.84 1.11
C TYR A 46 -14.99 -1.51 1.55
N THR A 47 -14.24 -0.86 0.67
CA THR A 47 -13.61 0.44 0.90
C THR A 47 -14.14 1.53 -0.05
N THR A 48 -15.00 1.19 -1.03
CA THR A 48 -15.71 2.13 -1.89
C THR A 48 -17.18 2.20 -1.47
N GLN A 49 -17.85 3.34 -1.72
CA GLN A 49 -19.26 3.54 -1.34
C GLN A 49 -20.23 3.22 -2.48
N ASP A 50 -19.77 2.50 -3.52
CA ASP A 50 -20.49 2.34 -4.79
C ASP A 50 -21.47 1.16 -4.83
N SER A 51 -21.63 0.40 -3.73
CA SER A 51 -22.48 -0.79 -3.65
C SER A 51 -23.43 -0.75 -2.47
N ASP A 52 -24.30 -1.75 -2.36
CA ASP A 52 -25.26 -1.88 -1.25
C ASP A 52 -24.54 -1.98 0.11
N ALA A 53 -24.40 -0.84 0.78
CA ALA A 53 -23.62 -0.69 2.01
C ALA A 53 -24.06 -1.66 3.13
N ILE A 54 -25.34 -2.05 3.17
CA ILE A 54 -25.88 -2.96 4.19
C ILE A 54 -25.44 -4.40 3.90
N ALA A 55 -25.56 -4.84 2.64
CA ALA A 55 -25.14 -6.18 2.24
C ALA A 55 -23.62 -6.36 2.38
N ASP A 56 -22.86 -5.34 2.00
CA ASP A 56 -21.40 -5.36 2.10
C ASP A 56 -20.89 -5.33 3.55
N ALA A 57 -21.56 -4.59 4.43
CA ALA A 57 -21.25 -4.62 5.87
C ALA A 57 -21.54 -6.02 6.46
N GLY A 58 -22.66 -6.64 6.08
CA GLY A 58 -23.00 -7.99 6.52
C GLY A 58 -21.98 -9.03 6.06
N ALA A 59 -21.57 -8.98 4.79
CA ALA A 59 -20.56 -9.88 4.23
C ALA A 59 -19.19 -9.69 4.90
N TRP A 60 -18.77 -8.45 5.12
CA TRP A 60 -17.53 -8.10 5.80
C TRP A 60 -17.52 -8.61 7.24
N HIS A 61 -18.57 -8.35 8.01
CA HIS A 61 -18.68 -8.83 9.39
C HIS A 61 -18.68 -10.35 9.48
N GLY A 62 -19.41 -11.03 8.58
CA GLY A 62 -19.39 -12.50 8.49
C GLY A 62 -18.02 -13.06 8.20
N PHE A 63 -17.24 -12.39 7.33
CA PHE A 63 -15.86 -12.75 7.05
C PHE A 63 -14.95 -12.59 8.29
N LEU A 64 -15.06 -11.49 9.03
CA LEU A 64 -14.28 -11.28 10.26
C LEU A 64 -14.65 -12.32 11.34
N ASP A 65 -15.93 -12.66 11.48
CA ASP A 65 -16.39 -13.69 12.42
C ASP A 65 -15.85 -15.07 12.05
N LEU A 66 -15.77 -15.40 10.74
CA LEU A 66 -15.16 -16.62 10.26
C LEU A 66 -13.68 -16.69 10.64
N LEU A 67 -12.91 -15.63 10.39
CA LEU A 67 -11.49 -15.55 10.75
C LEU A 67 -11.29 -15.75 12.25
N ARG A 68 -12.10 -15.11 13.08
CA ARG A 68 -12.00 -15.20 14.54
C ARG A 68 -12.26 -16.59 15.08
N ARG A 69 -13.22 -17.32 14.48
CA ARG A 69 -13.61 -18.68 14.94
C ARG A 69 -12.55 -19.74 14.64
N HIS A 70 -11.80 -19.58 13.56
CA HIS A 70 -10.91 -20.63 13.08
C HIS A 70 -9.46 -20.47 13.52
N ARG A 71 -9.05 -19.29 14.02
CA ARG A 71 -7.67 -19.04 14.45
C ARG A 71 -7.60 -18.15 15.69
N ARG A 72 -6.70 -18.52 16.61
CA ARG A 72 -6.40 -17.72 17.80
C ARG A 72 -5.73 -16.38 17.45
N GLN A 73 -4.89 -16.38 16.40
CA GLN A 73 -4.32 -15.19 15.78
C GLN A 73 -4.72 -15.20 14.29
N PRO A 74 -5.85 -14.55 13.95
CA PRO A 74 -6.44 -14.67 12.62
C PRO A 74 -5.64 -13.96 11.54
N LEU A 75 -4.92 -12.88 11.89
CA LEU A 75 -4.10 -12.08 10.97
C LEU A 75 -2.73 -11.82 11.58
N ASN A 76 -1.70 -11.75 10.73
CA ASN A 76 -0.35 -11.35 11.10
C ASN A 76 -0.04 -9.90 10.71
N GLY A 77 -0.83 -9.31 9.81
CA GLY A 77 -0.70 -7.93 9.36
C GLY A 77 -1.83 -7.54 8.43
N VAL A 78 -1.93 -6.27 8.14
CA VAL A 78 -2.86 -5.69 7.17
C VAL A 78 -2.05 -4.88 6.16
N ILE A 79 -2.33 -5.06 4.87
CA ILE A 79 -1.76 -4.26 3.80
C ILE A 79 -2.86 -3.30 3.32
N VAL A 80 -2.56 -2.02 3.38
CA VAL A 80 -3.38 -0.95 2.78
C VAL A 80 -2.65 -0.44 1.55
N THR A 81 -3.33 -0.40 0.42
CA THR A 81 -2.76 0.11 -0.83
C THR A 81 -3.41 1.43 -1.22
N VAL A 82 -2.58 2.38 -1.63
CA VAL A 82 -3.01 3.66 -2.21
C VAL A 82 -2.28 3.84 -3.53
N SER A 83 -2.98 4.15 -4.61
CA SER A 83 -2.33 4.36 -5.89
C SER A 83 -1.90 5.82 -6.07
N VAL A 84 -0.81 6.04 -6.81
CA VAL A 84 -0.41 7.40 -7.22
C VAL A 84 -1.53 8.11 -7.98
N ALA A 85 -2.31 7.37 -8.79
CA ALA A 85 -3.45 7.95 -9.49
C ALA A 85 -4.48 8.55 -8.51
N GLU A 86 -4.81 7.82 -7.44
CA GLU A 86 -5.70 8.33 -6.38
C GLU A 86 -5.10 9.56 -5.69
N LEU A 87 -3.79 9.57 -5.40
CA LEU A 87 -3.12 10.71 -4.78
C LEU A 87 -3.13 11.96 -5.69
N LEU A 88 -3.04 11.78 -7.01
CA LEU A 88 -3.07 12.87 -7.98
C LEU A 88 -4.50 13.44 -8.18
N GLU A 89 -5.52 12.62 -7.96
CA GLU A 89 -6.93 13.00 -8.09
C GLU A 89 -7.54 13.48 -6.76
N LEU A 90 -6.75 13.50 -5.68
CA LEU A 90 -7.20 14.00 -4.37
C LEU A 90 -7.55 15.49 -4.48
N ASP A 91 -8.84 15.76 -4.61
CA ASP A 91 -9.39 17.11 -4.59
C ASP A 91 -10.37 17.25 -3.41
N GLY A 92 -9.91 17.93 -2.37
CA GLY A 92 -10.69 18.23 -1.18
C GLY A 92 -11.25 17.02 -0.40
N ASP A 93 -12.39 17.21 0.21
CA ASP A 93 -13.03 16.22 1.10
C ASP A 93 -13.48 14.93 0.39
N ALA A 94 -13.86 15.01 -0.87
CA ALA A 94 -14.28 13.85 -1.66
C ALA A 94 -13.12 12.87 -1.88
N GLY A 95 -11.92 13.38 -2.14
CA GLY A 95 -10.72 12.56 -2.34
C GLY A 95 -10.32 11.74 -1.11
N LEU A 96 -10.67 12.18 0.10
CA LEU A 96 -10.35 11.47 1.34
C LEU A 96 -11.41 10.43 1.75
N SER A 97 -12.46 10.24 0.97
CA SER A 97 -13.53 9.27 1.28
C SER A 97 -12.99 7.85 1.39
N HIS A 98 -12.08 7.46 0.50
CA HIS A 98 -11.40 6.15 0.55
C HIS A 98 -10.56 5.99 1.84
N ALA A 99 -9.79 7.00 2.22
CA ALA A 99 -8.99 6.98 3.46
C ALA A 99 -9.86 6.85 4.71
N ARG A 100 -11.03 7.53 4.75
CA ARG A 100 -12.03 7.38 5.82
C ARG A 100 -12.62 5.96 5.87
N ALA A 101 -12.93 5.39 4.70
CA ALA A 101 -13.43 4.02 4.61
C ALA A 101 -12.38 3.00 5.10
N VAL A 102 -11.12 3.17 4.70
CA VAL A 102 -10.00 2.35 5.21
C VAL A 102 -9.93 2.44 6.73
N ARG A 103 -9.97 3.65 7.31
CA ARG A 103 -10.00 3.84 8.76
C ARG A 103 -11.14 3.08 9.43
N HIS A 104 -12.35 3.19 8.87
CA HIS A 104 -13.51 2.50 9.39
C HIS A 104 -13.30 0.98 9.40
N ARG A 105 -12.81 0.40 8.30
CA ARG A 105 -12.49 -1.03 8.21
C ARG A 105 -11.38 -1.49 9.16
N LEU A 106 -10.35 -0.68 9.36
CA LEU A 106 -9.29 -0.97 10.32
C LEU A 106 -9.82 -0.99 11.76
N ASN A 107 -10.69 -0.06 12.12
CA ASN A 107 -11.34 -0.03 13.44
C ASN A 107 -12.21 -1.27 13.66
N GLU A 108 -13.07 -1.63 12.71
CA GLU A 108 -13.89 -2.84 12.79
C GLU A 108 -13.03 -4.11 12.93
N LEU A 109 -11.90 -4.16 12.22
CA LEU A 109 -10.97 -5.28 12.29
C LEU A 109 -10.38 -5.42 13.70
N VAL A 110 -9.91 -4.32 14.28
CA VAL A 110 -9.37 -4.30 15.65
C VAL A 110 -10.44 -4.69 16.67
N GLU A 111 -11.66 -4.16 16.56
CA GLU A 111 -12.77 -4.42 17.48
C GLU A 111 -13.23 -5.88 17.39
N LYS A 112 -13.45 -6.39 16.17
CA LYS A 112 -13.98 -7.74 15.94
C LYS A 112 -12.96 -8.84 16.24
N LEU A 113 -11.73 -8.68 15.78
CA LEU A 113 -10.68 -9.68 15.96
C LEU A 113 -9.97 -9.57 17.32
N ARG A 114 -10.14 -8.45 18.01
CA ARG A 114 -9.44 -8.16 19.29
C ARG A 114 -7.92 -8.35 19.18
N ALA A 115 -7.37 -8.10 17.97
CA ALA A 115 -5.98 -8.27 17.66
C ALA A 115 -5.39 -6.94 17.20
N ARG A 116 -4.21 -6.59 17.71
CA ARG A 116 -3.40 -5.50 17.19
C ARG A 116 -2.35 -6.11 16.28
N VAL A 117 -2.44 -5.77 15.01
CA VAL A 117 -1.53 -6.25 13.97
C VAL A 117 -0.83 -5.07 13.29
N PRO A 118 0.40 -5.26 12.78
CA PRO A 118 1.06 -4.23 12.00
C PRO A 118 0.24 -3.89 10.75
N VAL A 119 0.23 -2.62 10.40
CA VAL A 119 -0.38 -2.12 9.15
C VAL A 119 0.74 -1.64 8.24
N TYR A 120 0.74 -2.12 7.01
CA TYR A 120 1.68 -1.75 5.96
C TYR A 120 0.95 -0.89 4.94
N LEU A 121 1.36 0.36 4.79
CA LEU A 121 0.88 1.23 3.72
C LEU A 121 1.80 1.07 2.50
N ILE A 122 1.24 0.69 1.36
CA ILE A 122 1.97 0.55 0.10
C ILE A 122 1.43 1.55 -0.91
N VAL A 123 2.29 2.45 -1.38
CA VAL A 123 1.98 3.32 -2.51
C VAL A 123 2.25 2.55 -3.80
N THR A 124 1.24 2.41 -4.64
CA THR A 124 1.28 1.64 -5.89
C THR A 124 1.25 2.55 -7.12
N LYS A 125 1.53 1.99 -8.30
CA LYS A 125 1.55 2.70 -9.58
C LYS A 125 2.53 3.91 -9.57
N CYS A 126 3.66 3.76 -8.90
CA CYS A 126 4.68 4.80 -8.84
C CYS A 126 5.28 5.13 -10.21
N ASP A 127 5.15 4.22 -11.18
CA ASP A 127 5.49 4.40 -12.58
C ASP A 127 4.69 5.51 -13.28
N LEU A 128 3.56 5.93 -12.71
CA LEU A 128 2.80 7.09 -13.16
C LEU A 128 3.45 8.43 -12.80
N VAL A 129 4.39 8.44 -11.86
CA VAL A 129 5.16 9.66 -11.54
C VAL A 129 6.16 9.90 -12.67
N SER A 130 6.08 11.07 -13.29
CA SER A 130 6.96 11.42 -14.40
C SER A 130 8.44 11.32 -13.98
N GLY A 131 9.23 10.61 -14.79
CA GLY A 131 10.66 10.38 -14.54
C GLY A 131 10.97 9.19 -13.61
N PHE A 132 9.98 8.49 -13.07
CA PHE A 132 10.20 7.33 -12.21
C PHE A 132 10.98 6.22 -12.93
N ALA A 133 10.54 5.82 -14.11
CA ALA A 133 11.16 4.75 -14.88
C ALA A 133 12.62 5.09 -15.23
N GLU A 134 12.86 6.33 -15.69
CA GLU A 134 14.18 6.81 -16.04
C GLU A 134 15.08 6.93 -14.81
N PHE A 135 14.55 7.40 -13.68
CA PHE A 135 15.32 7.55 -12.44
C PHE A 135 15.84 6.23 -11.90
N PHE A 136 15.05 5.16 -11.99
CA PHE A 136 15.37 3.83 -11.48
C PHE A 136 15.86 2.85 -12.56
N ALA A 137 16.11 3.32 -13.80
CA ALA A 137 16.52 2.47 -14.92
C ALA A 137 17.88 1.78 -14.72
N ASP A 138 18.74 2.34 -13.87
CA ASP A 138 20.08 1.81 -13.59
C ASP A 138 20.09 0.67 -12.55
N LEU A 139 18.98 0.45 -11.86
CA LEU A 139 18.91 -0.59 -10.86
C LEU A 139 18.87 -1.97 -11.51
N ASP A 140 19.76 -2.84 -11.08
CA ASP A 140 19.71 -4.29 -11.36
C ASP A 140 18.56 -4.98 -10.59
N ALA A 141 18.44 -6.30 -10.73
CA ALA A 141 17.41 -7.08 -10.06
C ALA A 141 17.51 -6.98 -8.52
N ALA A 142 18.72 -6.98 -7.97
CA ALA A 142 18.96 -6.87 -6.53
C ALA A 142 18.58 -5.48 -6.00
N GLY A 143 18.92 -4.41 -6.74
CA GLY A 143 18.55 -3.05 -6.41
C GLY A 143 17.03 -2.84 -6.42
N ARG A 144 16.34 -3.43 -7.40
CA ARG A 144 14.86 -3.35 -7.50
C ARG A 144 14.14 -4.17 -6.43
N ALA A 145 14.78 -5.20 -5.87
CA ALA A 145 14.24 -6.00 -4.78
C ALA A 145 14.37 -5.30 -3.41
N GLN A 146 15.13 -4.21 -3.32
CA GLN A 146 15.27 -3.45 -2.08
C GLN A 146 13.98 -2.70 -1.76
N VAL A 147 13.61 -2.70 -0.48
CA VAL A 147 12.47 -1.93 0.01
C VAL A 147 12.83 -0.45 0.05
N TRP A 148 12.07 0.36 -0.66
CA TRP A 148 12.11 1.82 -0.52
C TRP A 148 10.96 2.26 0.36
N GLY A 149 11.25 2.56 1.61
CA GLY A 149 10.24 2.87 2.60
C GLY A 149 10.82 3.06 3.99
N VAL A 150 9.94 3.16 4.97
CA VAL A 150 10.28 3.31 6.38
C VAL A 150 9.43 2.36 7.22
N SER A 151 10.02 1.80 8.26
CA SER A 151 9.32 0.99 9.25
C SER A 151 9.35 1.69 10.61
N PHE A 152 8.20 1.73 11.25
CA PHE A 152 8.08 2.26 12.60
C PHE A 152 8.01 1.07 13.57
N PRO A 153 8.82 1.07 14.64
CA PRO A 153 8.74 0.03 15.66
C PRO A 153 7.36 0.07 16.32
N GLN A 154 6.85 -1.08 16.70
CA GLN A 154 5.63 -1.15 17.49
C GLN A 154 5.89 -0.49 18.84
N ALA A 155 5.01 0.41 19.26
CA ALA A 155 5.08 1.05 20.57
C ALA A 155 5.07 -0.03 21.68
N GLN A 156 6.13 -0.09 22.46
CA GLN A 156 6.29 -1.08 23.55
C GLN A 156 5.94 -0.51 24.93
N ALA A 157 5.94 0.82 25.06
CA ALA A 157 5.67 1.50 26.32
C ALA A 157 4.73 2.71 26.14
N ALA A 158 4.06 3.09 27.22
CA ALA A 158 3.36 4.36 27.28
C ALA A 158 4.41 5.49 27.26
N GLY A 159 4.45 6.26 26.18
CA GLY A 159 5.44 7.34 25.96
C GLY A 159 6.25 7.18 24.68
N ASP A 160 6.16 6.05 23.98
CA ASP A 160 6.73 5.90 22.65
C ASP A 160 6.06 6.89 21.69
N THR A 161 6.89 7.56 20.91
CA THR A 161 6.40 8.56 19.94
C THR A 161 5.52 7.88 18.91
N ASP A 162 4.30 8.41 18.75
CA ASP A 162 3.33 7.94 17.75
C ASP A 162 3.99 7.92 16.35
N PRO A 163 3.93 6.80 15.61
CA PRO A 163 4.43 6.71 14.24
C PRO A 163 3.97 7.86 13.34
N LEU A 164 2.74 8.34 13.51
CA LEU A 164 2.19 9.46 12.75
C LEU A 164 2.92 10.79 12.99
N THR A 165 3.40 11.01 14.20
CA THR A 165 4.22 12.20 14.52
C THR A 165 5.58 12.16 13.83
N ARG A 166 6.12 10.96 13.61
CA ARG A 166 7.41 10.75 12.95
C ARG A 166 7.31 10.67 11.43
N PHE A 167 6.15 10.32 10.91
CA PHE A 167 5.95 10.07 9.48
C PHE A 167 6.39 11.22 8.58
N PRO A 168 6.07 12.51 8.86
CA PRO A 168 6.51 13.63 8.04
C PRO A 168 8.03 13.69 7.90
N THR A 169 8.75 13.55 9.02
CA THR A 169 10.21 13.58 9.04
C THR A 169 10.83 12.40 8.28
N GLU A 170 10.27 11.21 8.44
CA GLU A 170 10.79 10.03 7.74
C GLU A 170 10.48 10.08 6.23
N LEU A 171 9.34 10.63 5.84
CA LEU A 171 9.01 10.87 4.45
C LEU A 171 10.00 11.87 3.82
N GLU A 172 10.28 12.98 4.51
CA GLU A 172 11.28 13.95 4.02
C GLU A 172 12.66 13.31 3.84
N ARG A 173 13.10 12.48 4.78
CA ARG A 173 14.36 11.72 4.65
C ARG A 173 14.38 10.78 3.44
N LEU A 174 13.24 10.17 3.10
CA LEU A 174 13.14 9.36 1.88
C LEU A 174 13.30 10.23 0.63
N LEU A 175 12.68 11.40 0.60
CA LEU A 175 12.80 12.35 -0.51
C LEU A 175 14.23 12.90 -0.64
N GLU A 176 14.87 13.22 0.46
CA GLU A 176 16.28 13.65 0.47
C GLU A 176 17.23 12.59 -0.11
N ARG A 177 16.98 11.30 0.13
CA ARG A 177 17.75 10.20 -0.48
C ARG A 177 17.59 10.15 -2.01
N ILE A 178 16.40 10.49 -2.50
CA ILE A 178 16.17 10.64 -3.94
C ILE A 178 16.99 11.82 -4.49
N ASP A 179 16.95 12.98 -3.82
CA ASP A 179 17.74 14.16 -4.24
C ASP A 179 19.23 13.85 -4.29
N GLN A 180 19.77 13.13 -3.30
CA GLN A 180 21.19 12.75 -3.24
C GLN A 180 21.64 11.88 -4.43
N ARG A 181 20.71 11.08 -5.02
CA ARG A 181 21.03 10.25 -6.17
C ARG A 181 20.95 10.97 -7.51
N VAL A 182 20.37 12.19 -7.57
CA VAL A 182 20.14 12.90 -8.85
C VAL A 182 21.44 13.08 -9.64
N LEU A 183 22.52 13.53 -8.99
CA LEU A 183 23.78 13.78 -9.68
C LEU A 183 24.38 12.51 -10.29
N GLU A 184 24.34 11.41 -9.54
CA GLU A 184 24.80 10.10 -10.05
C GLU A 184 23.98 9.66 -11.26
N ARG A 185 22.65 9.82 -11.18
CA ARG A 185 21.74 9.46 -12.26
C ARG A 185 21.94 10.32 -13.51
N LEU A 186 22.17 11.64 -13.32
CA LEU A 186 22.46 12.56 -14.43
C LEU A 186 23.75 12.19 -15.18
N HIS A 187 24.78 11.73 -14.46
CA HIS A 187 26.04 11.27 -15.08
C HIS A 187 25.84 10.01 -15.94
N ARG A 188 24.89 9.15 -15.58
CA ARG A 188 24.60 7.90 -16.29
C ARG A 188 23.53 8.07 -17.38
N ALA A 189 22.82 9.19 -17.41
CA ALA A 189 21.78 9.45 -18.37
C ALA A 189 22.32 9.59 -19.82
N ARG A 190 21.68 8.90 -20.75
CA ARG A 190 22.17 8.71 -22.12
C ARG A 190 21.97 9.94 -23.00
N ASP A 191 20.87 10.62 -22.81
CA ASP A 191 20.47 11.76 -23.65
C ASP A 191 19.83 12.89 -22.85
N ALA A 192 19.47 13.98 -23.52
CA ALA A 192 18.89 15.16 -22.90
C ALA A 192 17.47 14.91 -22.36
N ARG A 193 16.69 14.00 -22.99
CA ARG A 193 15.34 13.66 -22.53
C ARG A 193 15.39 12.87 -21.21
N GLU A 194 16.26 11.86 -21.14
CA GLU A 194 16.47 11.09 -19.93
C GLU A 194 16.98 12.00 -18.78
N ARG A 195 17.92 12.92 -19.09
CA ARG A 195 18.39 13.89 -18.09
C ARG A 195 17.28 14.78 -17.56
N ALA A 196 16.41 15.28 -18.44
CA ALA A 196 15.28 16.11 -18.03
C ALA A 196 14.31 15.33 -17.15
N ALA A 197 13.99 14.06 -17.48
CA ALA A 197 13.15 13.19 -16.69
C ALA A 197 13.75 12.90 -15.31
N VAL A 198 15.04 12.54 -15.25
CA VAL A 198 15.78 12.30 -13.99
C VAL A 198 15.78 13.55 -13.11
N LEU A 199 15.98 14.72 -13.70
CA LEU A 199 16.03 16.00 -12.96
C LEU A 199 14.65 16.39 -12.41
N SER A 200 13.57 16.12 -13.15
CA SER A 200 12.22 16.49 -12.75
C SER A 200 11.62 15.54 -11.72
N PHE A 201 12.03 14.27 -11.68
CA PHE A 201 11.42 13.23 -10.86
C PHE A 201 11.32 13.58 -9.37
N PRO A 202 12.35 14.09 -8.67
CA PRO A 202 12.23 14.43 -7.25
C PRO A 202 11.15 15.48 -6.98
N GLN A 203 11.00 16.45 -7.88
CA GLN A 203 9.98 17.49 -7.76
C GLN A 203 8.57 16.90 -7.96
N GLN A 204 8.41 16.04 -8.98
CA GLN A 204 7.13 15.34 -9.22
C GLN A 204 6.72 14.46 -8.03
N LEU A 205 7.70 13.79 -7.42
CA LEU A 205 7.46 12.98 -6.23
C LEU A 205 7.05 13.85 -5.02
N ARG A 206 7.68 15.02 -4.83
CA ARG A 206 7.33 15.96 -3.76
C ARG A 206 5.91 16.53 -3.90
N LEU A 207 5.39 16.64 -5.11
CA LEU A 207 4.01 17.09 -5.33
C LEU A 207 2.97 16.12 -4.74
N LEU A 208 3.32 14.85 -4.56
CA LEU A 208 2.44 13.85 -3.92
C LEU A 208 2.48 13.92 -2.38
N GLN A 209 3.47 14.60 -1.81
CA GLN A 209 3.68 14.60 -0.35
C GLN A 209 2.47 15.12 0.43
N PRO A 210 1.84 16.27 0.09
CA PRO A 210 0.66 16.75 0.82
C PRO A 210 -0.49 15.74 0.77
N ALA A 211 -0.82 15.21 -0.41
CA ALA A 211 -1.89 14.23 -0.58
C ALA A 211 -1.64 12.95 0.21
N LEU A 212 -0.40 12.45 0.20
CA LEU A 212 -0.01 11.28 0.99
C LEU A 212 -0.12 11.55 2.49
N MET A 213 0.27 12.75 2.95
CA MET A 213 0.13 13.17 4.35
C MET A 213 -1.33 13.18 4.78
N ASP A 214 -2.22 13.74 3.96
CA ASP A 214 -3.66 13.81 4.24
C ASP A 214 -4.28 12.42 4.30
N VAL A 215 -3.91 11.52 3.38
CA VAL A 215 -4.35 10.12 3.40
C VAL A 215 -3.88 9.42 4.67
N VAL A 216 -2.61 9.54 5.03
CA VAL A 216 -2.05 8.90 6.23
C VAL A 216 -2.72 9.42 7.50
N GLN A 217 -2.90 10.74 7.61
CA GLN A 217 -3.55 11.36 8.76
C GLN A 217 -5.04 10.95 8.85
N THR A 218 -5.72 10.87 7.71
CA THR A 218 -7.14 10.48 7.66
C THR A 218 -7.34 9.01 7.96
N ALA A 219 -6.51 8.13 7.41
CA ALA A 219 -6.66 6.68 7.57
C ALA A 219 -6.20 6.16 8.94
N PHE A 220 -5.14 6.76 9.50
CA PHE A 220 -4.47 6.23 10.70
C PHE A 220 -4.45 7.21 11.88
N GLY A 221 -4.82 8.49 11.70
CA GLY A 221 -4.94 9.47 12.77
C GLY A 221 -5.98 9.08 13.83
N ARG A 222 -5.84 9.62 15.05
CA ARG A 222 -6.78 9.39 16.16
C ARG A 222 -8.06 10.21 16.01
#